data_d26f806346c395cc33cc37631b604f4c
#
_entry.id   d26f806346c395cc33cc37631b604f4c
#
_cell.length_a   1.000
_cell.length_b   1.000
_cell.length_c   1.000
_cell.angle_alpha   90.00
_cell.angle_beta   90.00
_cell.angle_gamma   90.00
#
_symmetry.space_group_name_H-M   'P 1'
#
loop_
_entity.id
_entity.type
_entity.pdbx_description
1 polymer ?
#
loop_
_entity_poly.entity_id
_entity_poly.type
_entity_poly.pdbx_seq_one_letter_code
_entity_poly.pdbx_strand_id
1 'polypeptide(L)'
;VEIRYRTETSTDPETGETTTEEVPYEYHILNVKLTNKPISELAEELLTPQQLEMFHVYLETSGNKPLIFGGGSPDGSPSEDLSGVEFVNGTRPGNQELMELAKQQVGNVGGYPYWSWYGFNSRVEWCACFVSWCYNQAGKSEPRFAGCEWQGVPWFQSRGQWGARGYENIAPGDAIFFDWDLDGVADHVGLVLGRDGSRVYTVEGNSGDACKIKSYDLNYQCIKGYGLMNW
;
A
#
# COMPACT_ATOMS: atom_id res chain seq x y z
N VAL A 1 2.99 21.44 39.40
CA VAL A 1 4.28 21.79 39.98
C VAL A 1 4.07 21.82 41.49
N GLU A 2 4.86 21.10 42.24
CA GLU A 2 4.91 21.16 43.69
C GLU A 2 6.25 21.76 44.10
N ILE A 3 6.22 22.59 45.16
CA ILE A 3 7.45 23.07 45.76
C ILE A 3 7.89 22.06 46.81
N ARG A 4 9.07 21.52 46.65
CA ARG A 4 9.73 20.65 47.63
C ARG A 4 10.99 21.34 48.14
N TYR A 5 11.51 20.87 49.25
CA TYR A 5 12.70 21.41 49.88
C TYR A 5 13.79 20.35 49.87
N ARG A 6 15.01 20.77 49.58
CA ARG A 6 16.20 19.95 49.74
C ARG A 6 17.19 20.63 50.69
N THR A 7 17.88 19.83 51.43
CA THR A 7 18.90 20.31 52.34
C THR A 7 20.19 20.60 51.58
N GLU A 8 20.68 21.82 51.60
CA GLU A 8 21.98 22.19 51.09
C GLU A 8 22.93 22.52 52.24
N THR A 9 24.15 21.96 52.19
CA THR A 9 25.17 22.17 53.19
C THR A 9 26.32 22.94 52.59
N SER A 10 26.69 24.06 53.23
CA SER A 10 27.82 24.89 52.83
C SER A 10 28.82 24.95 53.98
N THR A 11 30.08 24.76 53.69
CA THR A 11 31.19 24.89 54.68
C THR A 11 31.99 26.14 54.36
N ASP A 12 32.13 27.00 55.31
CA ASP A 12 32.96 28.17 55.19
C ASP A 12 34.44 27.75 55.10
N PRO A 13 35.15 28.14 54.02
CA PRO A 13 36.53 27.71 53.81
C PRO A 13 37.55 28.35 54.75
N GLU A 14 37.22 29.45 55.42
CA GLU A 14 38.13 30.17 56.34
C GLU A 14 37.95 29.66 57.77
N THR A 15 36.71 29.42 58.21
CA THR A 15 36.39 29.03 59.56
C THR A 15 36.18 27.56 59.75
N GLY A 16 35.88 26.85 58.70
CA GLY A 16 35.50 25.40 58.74
C GLY A 16 34.12 25.16 59.30
N GLU A 17 33.32 26.18 59.57
CA GLU A 17 31.99 26.06 60.05
C GLU A 17 31.05 25.60 58.94
N THR A 18 30.19 24.59 59.26
CA THR A 18 29.22 24.04 58.30
C THR A 18 27.81 24.55 58.65
N THR A 19 27.18 25.20 57.68
CA THR A 19 25.81 25.64 57.76
C THR A 19 24.92 24.77 56.86
N THR A 20 23.72 24.50 57.29
CA THR A 20 22.73 23.69 56.59
C THR A 20 21.44 24.50 56.45
N GLU A 21 20.96 24.65 55.22
CA GLU A 21 19.69 25.33 54.95
C GLU A 21 18.78 24.49 54.06
N GLU A 22 17.47 24.71 54.22
CA GLU A 22 16.47 24.13 53.34
C GLU A 22 16.18 25.03 52.15
N VAL A 23 16.52 24.59 50.96
CA VAL A 23 16.36 25.37 49.72
C VAL A 23 15.15 24.83 48.95
N PRO A 24 14.17 25.66 48.62
CA PRO A 24 13.03 25.25 47.83
C PRO A 24 13.41 24.95 46.39
N TYR A 25 12.84 23.90 45.79
CA TYR A 25 12.93 23.60 44.39
C TYR A 25 11.61 23.18 43.78
N GLU A 26 11.40 23.47 42.51
CA GLU A 26 10.21 23.04 41.79
C GLU A 26 10.30 21.54 41.46
N TYR A 27 9.29 20.80 41.91
CA TYR A 27 9.12 19.39 41.56
C TYR A 27 8.01 19.25 40.53
N HIS A 28 8.34 18.80 39.33
CA HIS A 28 7.39 18.60 38.26
C HIS A 28 6.85 17.17 38.31
N ILE A 29 5.56 17.02 38.54
CA ILE A 29 4.86 15.75 38.47
C ILE A 29 4.29 15.62 37.07
N LEU A 30 4.78 14.67 36.30
CA LEU A 30 4.19 14.30 35.04
C LEU A 30 3.04 13.30 35.29
N ASN A 31 1.81 13.78 35.17
CA ASN A 31 0.64 12.92 35.17
C ASN A 31 0.42 12.37 33.77
N VAL A 32 0.80 11.12 33.52
CA VAL A 32 0.52 10.42 32.26
C VAL A 32 -0.80 9.70 32.38
N LYS A 33 -1.81 10.16 31.65
CA LYS A 33 -3.07 9.44 31.49
C LYS A 33 -2.94 8.55 30.26
N LEU A 34 -2.81 7.25 30.47
CA LEU A 34 -2.88 6.28 29.40
C LEU A 34 -4.34 6.01 29.05
N THR A 35 -4.70 6.25 27.81
CA THR A 35 -6.02 5.90 27.28
C THR A 35 -5.81 4.82 26.23
N ASN A 36 -6.37 3.63 26.46
CA ASN A 36 -6.34 2.56 25.47
C ASN A 36 -7.38 2.85 24.39
N LYS A 37 -6.96 3.28 23.22
CA LYS A 37 -7.77 3.37 22.02
C LYS A 37 -7.21 2.45 20.93
N PRO A 38 -8.06 1.86 20.09
CA PRO A 38 -7.60 1.18 18.89
C PRO A 38 -6.71 2.11 18.05
N ILE A 39 -5.67 1.56 17.43
CA ILE A 39 -4.73 2.36 16.64
C ILE A 39 -5.43 3.05 15.45
N SER A 40 -6.45 2.42 14.88
CA SER A 40 -7.28 3.01 13.81
C SER A 40 -7.98 4.28 14.26
N GLU A 41 -8.58 4.28 15.46
CA GLU A 41 -9.26 5.44 16.04
C GLU A 41 -8.28 6.59 16.33
N LEU A 42 -7.09 6.25 16.84
CA LEU A 42 -6.03 7.24 17.06
C LEU A 42 -5.50 7.82 15.73
N ALA A 43 -5.41 7.01 14.69
CA ALA A 43 -5.00 7.46 13.38
C ALA A 43 -5.98 8.48 12.80
N GLU A 44 -7.29 8.24 12.90
CA GLU A 44 -8.33 9.19 12.46
C GLU A 44 -8.28 10.52 13.22
N GLU A 45 -7.94 10.49 14.52
CA GLU A 45 -7.86 11.70 15.34
C GLU A 45 -6.58 12.53 15.13
N LEU A 46 -5.45 11.89 14.81
CA LEU A 46 -4.13 12.51 14.89
C LEU A 46 -3.49 12.76 13.52
N LEU A 47 -3.88 12.01 12.49
CA LEU A 47 -3.24 12.07 11.19
C LEU A 47 -3.97 13.05 10.24
N THR A 48 -3.20 13.71 9.39
CA THR A 48 -3.76 14.46 8.26
C THR A 48 -4.41 13.48 7.27
N PRO A 49 -5.33 13.93 6.39
CA PRO A 49 -5.95 13.05 5.40
C PRO A 49 -4.95 12.24 4.56
N GLN A 50 -3.83 12.85 4.15
CA GLN A 50 -2.78 12.18 3.41
C GLN A 50 -2.03 11.14 4.25
N GLN A 51 -1.73 11.46 5.52
CA GLN A 51 -1.10 10.52 6.44
C GLN A 51 -2.03 9.36 6.79
N LEU A 52 -3.33 9.63 6.91
CA LEU A 52 -4.34 8.60 7.15
C LEU A 52 -4.44 7.64 5.95
N GLU A 53 -4.41 8.16 4.72
CA GLU A 53 -4.37 7.35 3.51
C GLU A 53 -3.11 6.46 3.48
N MET A 54 -1.93 7.02 3.79
CA MET A 54 -0.69 6.24 3.91
C MET A 54 -0.78 5.15 5.00
N PHE A 55 -1.39 5.47 6.12
CA PHE A 55 -1.59 4.52 7.22
C PHE A 55 -2.48 3.35 6.81
N HIS A 56 -3.57 3.60 6.09
CA HIS A 56 -4.44 2.55 5.56
C HIS A 56 -3.72 1.67 4.53
N VAL A 57 -2.98 2.28 3.59
CA VAL A 57 -2.15 1.53 2.63
C VAL A 57 -1.16 0.63 3.37
N TYR A 58 -0.51 1.14 4.41
CA TYR A 58 0.44 0.37 5.22
C TYR A 58 -0.24 -0.80 5.95
N LEU A 59 -1.41 -0.57 6.57
CA LEU A 59 -2.15 -1.64 7.26
C LEU A 59 -2.61 -2.73 6.30
N GLU A 60 -3.07 -2.36 5.11
CA GLU A 60 -3.56 -3.30 4.12
C GLU A 60 -2.44 -4.17 3.54
N THR A 61 -1.28 -3.56 3.24
CA THR A 61 -0.23 -4.21 2.47
C THR A 61 0.87 -4.86 3.31
N SER A 62 1.11 -4.36 4.53
CA SER A 62 2.23 -4.84 5.36
C SER A 62 1.98 -4.85 6.87
N GLY A 63 0.79 -4.44 7.31
CA GLY A 63 0.50 -4.13 8.72
C GLY A 63 0.75 -5.26 9.72
N ASN A 64 0.67 -6.51 9.34
CA ASN A 64 1.06 -7.68 10.13
C ASN A 64 1.69 -8.78 9.27
N LYS A 65 1.95 -8.49 8.00
CA LYS A 65 2.54 -9.45 7.07
C LYS A 65 4.05 -9.23 7.06
N PRO A 66 4.85 -10.29 7.00
CA PRO A 66 6.29 -10.12 6.91
C PRO A 66 6.62 -9.23 5.71
N LEU A 67 7.40 -8.18 5.92
CA LEU A 67 7.96 -7.28 4.88
C LEU A 67 8.68 -8.02 3.72
N ILE A 68 8.77 -9.34 3.83
CA ILE A 68 9.36 -10.25 2.85
C ILE A 68 8.62 -10.21 1.51
N PHE A 69 7.37 -9.75 1.48
CA PHE A 69 6.54 -9.88 0.27
C PHE A 69 6.23 -8.57 -0.46
N GLY A 70 6.54 -7.40 0.15
CA GLY A 70 6.45 -6.08 -0.49
C GLY A 70 5.26 -5.96 -1.47
N GLY A 71 4.05 -6.29 -1.05
CA GLY A 71 2.84 -6.27 -1.88
C GLY A 71 2.88 -7.06 -3.19
N GLY A 72 4.00 -7.70 -3.52
CA GLY A 72 4.21 -8.40 -4.78
C GLY A 72 4.10 -9.91 -4.66
N SER A 73 4.10 -10.59 -5.80
CA SER A 73 4.14 -12.04 -5.87
C SER A 73 5.14 -12.63 -4.87
N PRO A 74 4.74 -13.61 -4.04
CA PRO A 74 5.56 -14.16 -2.96
C PRO A 74 6.88 -14.79 -3.41
N ASP A 75 7.01 -15.10 -4.70
CA ASP A 75 8.10 -15.92 -5.23
C ASP A 75 9.36 -15.15 -5.66
N GLY A 76 9.30 -13.81 -5.68
CA GLY A 76 10.44 -12.98 -6.13
C GLY A 76 10.90 -13.26 -7.55
N SER A 77 10.13 -14.04 -8.34
CA SER A 77 10.51 -14.50 -9.67
C SER A 77 10.79 -13.33 -10.63
N PRO A 78 11.61 -13.54 -11.65
CA PRO A 78 11.86 -12.53 -12.67
C PRO A 78 10.60 -12.20 -13.47
N SER A 79 10.66 -11.12 -14.26
CA SER A 79 9.62 -10.79 -15.24
C SER A 79 9.53 -11.90 -16.28
N GLU A 80 8.30 -12.28 -16.66
CA GLU A 80 8.08 -13.31 -17.67
C GLU A 80 8.30 -12.77 -19.09
N ASP A 81 8.72 -13.66 -19.97
CA ASP A 81 8.81 -13.40 -21.41
C ASP A 81 7.48 -13.74 -22.08
N LEU A 82 6.97 -12.82 -22.89
CA LEU A 82 5.74 -13.02 -23.65
C LEU A 82 5.97 -13.63 -25.05
N SER A 83 7.21 -14.02 -25.37
CA SER A 83 7.54 -14.62 -26.67
C SER A 83 6.71 -15.90 -26.90
N GLY A 84 5.94 -15.91 -27.99
CA GLY A 84 5.10 -17.06 -28.34
C GLY A 84 3.77 -17.16 -27.60
N VAL A 85 3.41 -16.16 -26.76
CA VAL A 85 2.11 -16.10 -26.13
C VAL A 85 1.08 -15.53 -27.10
N GLU A 86 0.03 -16.29 -27.38
CA GLU A 86 -1.11 -15.86 -28.20
C GLU A 86 -2.30 -15.60 -27.30
N PHE A 87 -2.71 -14.34 -27.21
CA PHE A 87 -3.86 -13.97 -26.38
C PHE A 87 -5.18 -14.29 -27.05
N VAL A 88 -6.10 -14.86 -26.28
CA VAL A 88 -7.49 -15.10 -26.68
C VAL A 88 -8.30 -13.83 -26.43
N ASN A 89 -8.86 -13.27 -27.49
CA ASN A 89 -9.72 -12.10 -27.35
C ASN A 89 -11.08 -12.46 -26.77
N GLY A 90 -11.48 -11.76 -25.71
CA GLY A 90 -12.85 -11.76 -25.21
C GLY A 90 -13.80 -10.89 -26.05
N THR A 91 -15.03 -10.74 -25.60
CA THR A 91 -16.04 -9.88 -26.26
C THR A 91 -16.02 -8.44 -25.77
N ARG A 92 -15.35 -8.17 -24.64
CA ARG A 92 -15.22 -6.81 -24.09
C ARG A 92 -14.06 -6.07 -24.79
N PRO A 93 -14.23 -4.77 -25.08
CA PRO A 93 -13.12 -3.97 -25.58
C PRO A 93 -12.04 -3.88 -24.50
N GLY A 94 -10.78 -3.87 -24.94
CA GLY A 94 -9.62 -3.62 -24.10
C GLY A 94 -8.88 -2.37 -24.57
N ASN A 95 -7.86 -1.97 -23.83
CA ASN A 95 -7.01 -0.84 -24.17
C ASN A 95 -5.57 -1.31 -24.41
N GLN A 96 -5.23 -1.55 -25.68
CA GLN A 96 -3.89 -2.00 -26.07
C GLN A 96 -2.83 -0.91 -25.88
N GLU A 97 -3.17 0.36 -26.08
CA GLU A 97 -2.24 1.48 -25.89
C GLU A 97 -1.80 1.56 -24.42
N LEU A 98 -2.76 1.38 -23.50
CA LEU A 98 -2.46 1.30 -22.08
C LEU A 98 -1.51 0.12 -21.78
N MET A 99 -1.71 -1.02 -22.42
CA MET A 99 -0.85 -2.20 -22.20
C MET A 99 0.57 -1.96 -22.71
N GLU A 100 0.73 -1.30 -23.86
CA GLU A 100 2.06 -0.93 -24.34
C GLU A 100 2.74 0.06 -23.37
N LEU A 101 2.01 1.04 -22.87
CA LEU A 101 2.50 1.97 -21.85
C LEU A 101 2.93 1.22 -20.56
N ALA A 102 2.09 0.32 -20.07
CA ALA A 102 2.37 -0.46 -18.86
C ALA A 102 3.61 -1.37 -19.04
N LYS A 103 3.75 -2.02 -20.18
CA LYS A 103 4.93 -2.84 -20.51
C LYS A 103 6.23 -2.01 -20.54
N GLN A 104 6.18 -0.76 -20.98
CA GLN A 104 7.34 0.14 -20.97
C GLN A 104 7.84 0.45 -19.54
N GLN A 105 7.02 0.22 -18.53
CA GLN A 105 7.39 0.43 -17.13
C GLN A 105 8.13 -0.77 -16.51
N VAL A 106 8.16 -1.92 -17.19
CA VAL A 106 8.85 -3.12 -16.72
C VAL A 106 10.32 -2.82 -16.44
N GLY A 107 10.79 -3.25 -15.26
CA GLY A 107 12.12 -2.95 -14.77
C GLY A 107 12.23 -1.69 -13.91
N ASN A 108 11.18 -0.86 -13.78
CA ASN A 108 11.16 0.21 -12.78
C ASN A 108 11.22 -0.39 -11.38
N VAL A 109 12.07 0.14 -10.51
CA VAL A 109 12.27 -0.30 -9.13
C VAL A 109 11.95 0.85 -8.18
N GLY A 110 11.34 0.54 -7.02
CA GLY A 110 11.03 1.50 -5.96
C GLY A 110 9.82 2.39 -6.25
N GLY A 111 9.26 2.38 -7.47
CA GLY A 111 7.98 2.98 -7.84
C GLY A 111 7.84 4.49 -7.68
N TYR A 112 8.97 5.24 -7.58
CA TYR A 112 8.94 6.70 -7.37
C TYR A 112 8.00 7.44 -8.33
N PRO A 113 7.94 7.16 -9.64
CA PRO A 113 7.06 7.87 -10.56
C PRO A 113 5.58 7.72 -10.22
N TYR A 114 5.17 6.64 -9.57
CA TYR A 114 3.78 6.29 -9.34
C TYR A 114 3.29 6.79 -7.99
N TRP A 115 4.00 6.47 -6.90
CA TRP A 115 3.57 6.93 -5.56
C TRP A 115 3.76 8.44 -5.38
N SER A 116 4.80 9.07 -5.99
CA SER A 116 4.96 10.52 -5.94
C SER A 116 3.91 11.26 -6.77
N TRP A 117 3.54 10.72 -7.96
CA TRP A 117 2.43 11.24 -8.76
C TRP A 117 1.10 11.14 -8.00
N TYR A 118 0.90 10.06 -7.27
CA TYR A 118 -0.30 9.89 -6.45
C TYR A 118 -0.40 10.95 -5.36
N GLY A 119 0.72 11.49 -4.90
CA GLY A 119 0.80 12.57 -3.92
C GLY A 119 1.50 12.19 -2.61
N PHE A 120 2.10 11.00 -2.53
CA PHE A 120 2.86 10.61 -1.36
C PHE A 120 4.25 11.25 -1.35
N ASN A 121 4.72 11.64 -0.16
CA ASN A 121 6.02 12.29 0.05
C ASN A 121 7.16 11.31 0.36
N SER A 122 6.83 10.06 0.57
CA SER A 122 7.78 8.96 0.82
C SER A 122 7.27 7.68 0.16
N ARG A 123 8.18 6.69 0.02
CA ARG A 123 7.83 5.38 -0.52
C ARG A 123 6.72 4.73 0.32
N VAL A 124 5.72 4.25 -0.37
CA VAL A 124 4.63 3.39 0.12
C VAL A 124 4.63 2.09 -0.68
N GLU A 125 3.77 1.13 -0.34
CA GLU A 125 3.41 0.05 -1.25
C GLU A 125 2.69 0.65 -2.46
N TRP A 126 3.17 0.39 -3.67
CA TRP A 126 2.82 1.20 -4.84
C TRP A 126 2.13 0.45 -5.98
N CYS A 127 1.68 -0.79 -5.76
CA CYS A 127 0.95 -1.55 -6.78
C CYS A 127 -0.32 -0.81 -7.25
N ALA A 128 -1.12 -0.32 -6.32
CA ALA A 128 -2.34 0.43 -6.61
C ALA A 128 -2.05 1.81 -7.20
N CYS A 129 -0.99 2.49 -6.74
CA CYS A 129 -0.52 3.75 -7.34
C CYS A 129 -0.11 3.56 -8.80
N PHE A 130 0.56 2.45 -9.12
CA PHE A 130 0.95 2.09 -10.49
C PHE A 130 -0.27 1.92 -11.40
N VAL A 131 -1.26 1.13 -10.96
CA VAL A 131 -2.49 0.93 -11.73
C VAL A 131 -3.23 2.24 -11.96
N SER A 132 -3.38 3.05 -10.92
CA SER A 132 -4.02 4.38 -10.98
C SER A 132 -3.28 5.32 -11.92
N TRP A 133 -1.95 5.31 -11.88
CA TRP A 133 -1.11 6.09 -12.79
C TRP A 133 -1.32 5.66 -14.23
N CYS A 134 -1.33 4.36 -14.52
CA CYS A 134 -1.57 3.83 -15.85
C CYS A 134 -2.93 4.24 -16.39
N TYR A 135 -4.00 4.16 -15.60
CA TYR A 135 -5.33 4.64 -16.00
C TYR A 135 -5.34 6.14 -16.30
N ASN A 136 -4.68 6.93 -15.49
CA ASN A 136 -4.57 8.37 -15.73
C ASN A 136 -3.84 8.68 -17.05
N GLN A 137 -2.77 7.97 -17.36
CA GLN A 137 -2.05 8.12 -18.63
C GLN A 137 -2.93 7.74 -19.84
N ALA A 138 -3.87 6.80 -19.66
CA ALA A 138 -4.87 6.44 -20.67
C ALA A 138 -6.09 7.39 -20.73
N GLY A 139 -6.01 8.55 -20.05
CA GLY A 139 -7.06 9.56 -20.04
C GLY A 139 -8.25 9.27 -19.10
N LYS A 140 -8.12 8.27 -18.21
CA LYS A 140 -9.13 7.98 -17.19
C LYS A 140 -8.72 8.62 -15.86
N SER A 141 -9.51 9.58 -15.38
CA SER A 141 -9.29 10.17 -14.04
C SER A 141 -9.70 9.22 -12.90
N GLU A 142 -10.52 8.23 -13.20
CA GLU A 142 -11.02 7.20 -12.29
C GLU A 142 -10.95 5.81 -12.94
N PRO A 143 -10.73 4.72 -12.17
CA PRO A 143 -10.47 4.74 -10.72
C PRO A 143 -9.09 5.32 -10.37
N ARG A 144 -9.04 6.04 -9.25
CA ARG A 144 -7.81 6.52 -8.64
C ARG A 144 -7.75 6.03 -7.19
N PHE A 145 -6.88 5.08 -6.91
CA PHE A 145 -6.77 4.43 -5.61
C PHE A 145 -5.32 4.08 -5.28
N ALA A 146 -5.00 4.06 -3.99
CA ALA A 146 -3.72 3.62 -3.44
C ALA A 146 -3.86 2.36 -2.57
N GLY A 147 -5.07 2.06 -2.09
CA GLY A 147 -5.40 0.85 -1.36
C GLY A 147 -6.24 -0.12 -2.19
N CYS A 148 -5.87 -1.40 -2.18
CA CYS A 148 -6.54 -2.42 -2.98
C CYS A 148 -7.93 -2.71 -2.44
N GLU A 149 -8.02 -3.13 -1.16
CA GLU A 149 -9.26 -3.58 -0.55
C GLU A 149 -10.22 -2.44 -0.21
N TRP A 150 -9.74 -1.37 0.37
CA TRP A 150 -10.61 -0.32 0.90
C TRP A 150 -10.98 0.77 -0.12
N GLN A 151 -10.27 0.85 -1.27
CA GLN A 151 -10.56 1.80 -2.36
C GLN A 151 -10.85 1.08 -3.68
N GLY A 152 -9.91 0.25 -4.17
CA GLY A 152 -9.98 -0.35 -5.50
C GLY A 152 -11.15 -1.32 -5.64
N VAL A 153 -11.22 -2.36 -4.82
CA VAL A 153 -12.27 -3.37 -4.85
C VAL A 153 -13.67 -2.75 -4.77
N PRO A 154 -13.99 -1.90 -3.77
CA PRO A 154 -15.32 -1.32 -3.66
C PRO A 154 -15.65 -0.34 -4.80
N TRP A 155 -14.65 0.32 -5.40
CA TRP A 155 -14.89 1.17 -6.55
C TRP A 155 -15.48 0.38 -7.73
N PHE A 156 -14.91 -0.77 -8.06
CA PHE A 156 -15.39 -1.64 -9.12
C PHE A 156 -16.72 -2.34 -8.75
N GLN A 157 -16.81 -2.87 -7.53
CA GLN A 157 -18.01 -3.57 -7.07
C GLN A 157 -19.26 -2.68 -7.06
N SER A 158 -19.14 -1.46 -6.55
CA SER A 158 -20.26 -0.50 -6.46
C SER A 158 -20.82 -0.08 -7.83
N ARG A 159 -20.04 -0.30 -8.90
CA ARG A 159 -20.41 0.02 -10.28
C ARG A 159 -20.87 -1.21 -11.09
N GLY A 160 -20.94 -2.38 -10.46
CA GLY A 160 -21.21 -3.63 -11.16
C GLY A 160 -20.10 -4.03 -12.16
N GLN A 161 -18.90 -3.50 -11.98
CA GLN A 161 -17.71 -3.75 -12.81
C GLN A 161 -16.76 -4.74 -12.13
N TRP A 162 -17.31 -5.83 -11.62
CA TRP A 162 -16.53 -6.84 -10.91
C TRP A 162 -16.69 -8.23 -11.51
N GLY A 163 -15.59 -8.88 -11.83
CA GLY A 163 -15.51 -10.28 -12.25
C GLY A 163 -14.93 -11.13 -11.11
N ALA A 164 -15.57 -12.27 -10.83
CA ALA A 164 -15.05 -13.23 -9.87
C ALA A 164 -13.80 -13.95 -10.43
N ARG A 165 -13.04 -14.63 -9.55
CA ARG A 165 -11.98 -15.55 -9.96
C ARG A 165 -12.51 -16.53 -11.03
N GLY A 166 -11.70 -16.78 -12.04
CA GLY A 166 -12.08 -17.60 -13.18
C GLY A 166 -12.96 -16.90 -14.22
N TYR A 167 -13.20 -15.59 -14.09
CA TYR A 167 -13.95 -14.83 -15.09
C TYR A 167 -13.20 -14.78 -16.41
N GLU A 168 -13.76 -15.40 -17.45
CA GLU A 168 -13.06 -15.60 -18.72
C GLU A 168 -13.10 -14.40 -19.68
N ASN A 169 -14.07 -13.48 -19.51
CA ASN A 169 -14.23 -12.33 -20.40
C ASN A 169 -13.46 -11.10 -19.90
N ILE A 170 -12.25 -11.35 -19.36
CA ILE A 170 -11.30 -10.30 -19.02
C ILE A 170 -10.74 -9.64 -20.30
N ALA A 171 -10.42 -8.35 -20.21
CA ALA A 171 -9.90 -7.58 -21.33
C ALA A 171 -8.59 -6.88 -20.96
N PRO A 172 -7.72 -6.58 -21.95
CA PRO A 172 -6.52 -5.79 -21.72
C PRO A 172 -6.87 -4.44 -21.05
N GLY A 173 -6.20 -4.17 -19.93
CA GLY A 173 -6.44 -2.97 -19.12
C GLY A 173 -7.43 -3.15 -17.98
N ASP A 174 -8.04 -4.33 -17.81
CA ASP A 174 -8.74 -4.64 -16.56
C ASP A 174 -7.76 -4.71 -15.38
N ALA A 175 -8.22 -4.38 -14.17
CA ALA A 175 -7.46 -4.65 -12.96
C ALA A 175 -7.63 -6.11 -12.52
N ILE A 176 -6.58 -6.68 -11.94
CA ILE A 176 -6.65 -7.99 -11.26
C ILE A 176 -6.20 -7.82 -9.82
N PHE A 177 -7.03 -8.27 -8.88
CA PHE A 177 -6.78 -8.16 -7.45
C PHE A 177 -6.41 -9.53 -6.87
N PHE A 178 -5.43 -9.52 -5.97
CA PHE A 178 -4.94 -10.73 -5.31
C PHE A 178 -5.10 -10.62 -3.80
N ASP A 179 -5.34 -11.77 -3.20
CA ASP A 179 -5.38 -12.05 -1.77
C ASP A 179 -4.38 -13.18 -1.53
N TRP A 180 -3.14 -12.81 -1.14
CA TRP A 180 -2.02 -13.76 -1.12
C TRP A 180 -2.07 -14.74 0.05
N ASP A 181 -2.59 -14.32 1.19
CA ASP A 181 -2.69 -15.14 2.40
C ASP A 181 -4.08 -15.72 2.63
N LEU A 182 -5.03 -15.46 1.71
CA LEU A 182 -6.38 -16.01 1.69
C LEU A 182 -7.21 -15.60 2.92
N ASP A 183 -6.98 -14.40 3.45
CA ASP A 183 -7.74 -13.85 4.56
C ASP A 183 -9.01 -13.09 4.14
N GLY A 184 -9.24 -12.97 2.84
CA GLY A 184 -10.37 -12.28 2.25
C GLY A 184 -10.12 -10.79 1.96
N VAL A 185 -8.91 -10.30 2.20
CA VAL A 185 -8.50 -8.90 1.95
C VAL A 185 -7.58 -8.85 0.72
N ALA A 186 -7.79 -7.90 -0.17
CA ALA A 186 -6.91 -7.74 -1.33
C ALA A 186 -5.58 -7.10 -0.94
N ASP A 187 -4.49 -7.82 -1.18
CA ASP A 187 -3.12 -7.40 -0.88
C ASP A 187 -2.44 -6.68 -2.03
N HIS A 188 -2.84 -6.99 -3.24
CA HIS A 188 -2.12 -6.60 -4.45
C HIS A 188 -3.06 -6.36 -5.61
N VAL A 189 -2.59 -5.58 -6.57
CA VAL A 189 -3.30 -5.31 -7.82
C VAL A 189 -2.33 -5.16 -8.98
N GLY A 190 -2.71 -5.69 -10.13
CA GLY A 190 -2.02 -5.52 -11.41
C GLY A 190 -2.97 -5.16 -12.54
N LEU A 191 -2.43 -4.99 -13.73
CA LEU A 191 -3.18 -4.79 -14.96
C LEU A 191 -3.16 -6.05 -15.81
N VAL A 192 -4.30 -6.46 -16.33
CA VAL A 192 -4.43 -7.60 -17.24
C VAL A 192 -3.86 -7.22 -18.60
N LEU A 193 -2.87 -7.97 -19.10
CA LEU A 193 -2.39 -7.91 -20.49
C LEU A 193 -3.32 -8.68 -21.44
N GLY A 194 -3.80 -9.82 -20.98
CA GLY A 194 -4.64 -10.75 -21.73
C GLY A 194 -4.62 -12.14 -21.11
N ARG A 195 -5.24 -13.11 -21.76
CA ARG A 195 -5.19 -14.54 -21.39
C ARG A 195 -4.90 -15.42 -22.58
N ASP A 196 -4.30 -16.58 -22.38
CA ASP A 196 -4.00 -17.58 -23.41
C ASP A 196 -4.92 -18.83 -23.33
N GLY A 197 -6.08 -18.70 -22.78
CA GLY A 197 -6.98 -19.84 -22.51
C GLY A 197 -7.01 -20.24 -21.05
N SER A 198 -5.91 -20.67 -20.45
CA SER A 198 -5.87 -21.11 -19.05
C SER A 198 -5.17 -20.14 -18.09
N ARG A 199 -4.33 -19.27 -18.62
CA ARG A 199 -3.54 -18.31 -17.84
C ARG A 199 -3.94 -16.87 -18.14
N VAL A 200 -3.89 -16.03 -17.12
CA VAL A 200 -3.95 -14.59 -17.23
C VAL A 200 -2.54 -14.02 -17.10
N TYR A 201 -2.20 -13.10 -17.98
CA TYR A 201 -0.92 -12.37 -17.99
C TYR A 201 -1.15 -10.95 -17.52
N THR A 202 -0.22 -10.43 -16.73
CA THR A 202 -0.36 -9.15 -16.05
C THR A 202 0.89 -8.28 -16.21
N VAL A 203 0.74 -6.96 -16.04
CA VAL A 203 1.83 -6.07 -15.65
C VAL A 203 1.55 -5.58 -14.25
N GLU A 204 2.49 -5.76 -13.36
CA GLU A 204 2.34 -5.47 -11.95
C GLU A 204 3.41 -4.51 -11.45
N GLY A 205 3.00 -3.42 -10.85
CA GLY A 205 3.86 -2.58 -10.04
C GLY A 205 4.08 -3.19 -8.65
N ASN A 206 5.22 -2.92 -8.04
CA ASN A 206 5.56 -3.39 -6.70
C ASN A 206 5.63 -4.92 -6.54
N SER A 207 5.86 -5.65 -7.63
CA SER A 207 6.10 -7.08 -7.59
C SER A 207 7.56 -7.36 -7.18
N GLY A 208 7.79 -7.53 -5.85
CA GLY A 208 9.14 -7.55 -5.28
C GLY A 208 9.87 -6.22 -5.51
N ASP A 209 9.20 -5.11 -5.22
CA ASP A 209 9.66 -3.72 -5.39
C ASP A 209 9.99 -3.33 -6.85
N ALA A 210 9.49 -4.08 -7.83
CA ALA A 210 9.73 -3.79 -9.24
C ALA A 210 8.44 -3.88 -10.07
N CYS A 211 8.44 -3.27 -11.24
CA CYS A 211 7.43 -3.48 -12.26
C CYS A 211 7.78 -4.71 -13.09
N LYS A 212 6.89 -5.70 -13.17
CA LYS A 212 7.13 -7.00 -13.80
C LYS A 212 5.93 -7.49 -14.61
N ILE A 213 6.21 -8.31 -15.60
CA ILE A 213 5.21 -9.17 -16.24
C ILE A 213 5.13 -10.47 -15.46
N LYS A 214 3.91 -10.92 -15.17
CA LYS A 214 3.61 -12.14 -14.44
C LYS A 214 2.50 -12.91 -15.14
N SER A 215 2.35 -14.18 -14.82
CA SER A 215 1.20 -14.96 -15.25
C SER A 215 0.72 -15.92 -14.17
N TYR A 216 -0.56 -16.20 -14.18
CA TYR A 216 -1.24 -17.04 -13.19
C TYR A 216 -2.26 -17.95 -13.87
N ASP A 217 -2.51 -19.12 -13.32
CA ASP A 217 -3.70 -19.89 -13.68
C ASP A 217 -4.96 -19.04 -13.50
N LEU A 218 -5.90 -19.07 -14.42
CA LEU A 218 -7.12 -18.26 -14.36
C LEU A 218 -7.95 -18.54 -13.08
N ASN A 219 -7.81 -19.75 -12.53
CA ASN A 219 -8.44 -20.17 -11.28
C ASN A 219 -7.50 -20.15 -10.08
N TYR A 220 -6.32 -19.50 -10.21
CA TYR A 220 -5.35 -19.44 -9.12
C TYR A 220 -6.02 -18.93 -7.84
N GLN A 221 -5.85 -19.68 -6.75
CA GLN A 221 -6.60 -19.47 -5.52
C GLN A 221 -6.45 -18.06 -4.91
N CYS A 222 -5.29 -17.41 -5.11
CA CYS A 222 -5.04 -16.07 -4.61
C CYS A 222 -5.64 -14.96 -5.49
N ILE A 223 -6.22 -15.26 -6.65
CA ILE A 223 -6.99 -14.25 -7.39
C ILE A 223 -8.29 -13.98 -6.62
N LYS A 224 -8.44 -12.76 -6.11
CA LYS A 224 -9.68 -12.31 -5.47
C LYS A 224 -10.76 -11.98 -6.50
N GLY A 225 -10.37 -11.37 -7.60
CA GLY A 225 -11.28 -11.00 -8.70
C GLY A 225 -10.70 -9.95 -9.63
N TYR A 226 -11.54 -9.48 -10.52
CA TYR A 226 -11.17 -8.55 -11.59
C TYR A 226 -12.01 -7.28 -11.54
N GLY A 227 -11.35 -6.14 -11.63
CA GLY A 227 -11.99 -4.86 -11.86
C GLY A 227 -12.12 -4.60 -13.36
N LEU A 228 -13.34 -4.65 -13.86
CA LEU A 228 -13.66 -4.62 -15.29
C LEU A 228 -13.79 -3.17 -15.79
N MET A 229 -12.81 -2.70 -16.54
CA MET A 229 -12.81 -1.33 -17.07
C MET A 229 -13.76 -1.17 -18.27
N ASN A 230 -14.38 0.00 -18.34
CA ASN A 230 -15.15 0.44 -19.52
C ASN A 230 -14.24 1.34 -20.38
N TRP A 231 -13.72 0.74 -21.45
CA TRP A 231 -12.86 1.42 -22.44
C TRP A 231 -13.68 2.06 -23.57
#